data_517617e943d18c49199c8e2c472d4449
#
_entry.id   517617e943d18c49199c8e2c472d4449
#
_cell.length_a   1.000
_cell.length_b   1.000
_cell.length_c   1.000
_cell.angle_alpha   90.00
_cell.angle_beta   90.00
_cell.angle_gamma   90.00
#
_symmetry.space_group_name_H-M   'P 1'
#
loop_
_entity.id
_entity.type
_entity.pdbx_description
1 polymer ?
#
loop_
_entity_poly.entity_id
_entity_poly.type
_entity_poly.pdbx_seq_one_letter_code
_entity_poly.pdbx_strand_id
1 'polypeptide(L)'
;SWGLLEGDSRYSLQLSISGGEAFVIGGVDEVMSGRIYFGTTDITDDVMADDATEVEWFRNSGNVPADNLWTPEYVDGNRLAIHIDNGNQHGVGSDFGFVSKSVIFTCRVFFPVNGRLEEVDMNLGFDIV
;
A
#
# COMPACT_ATOMS: atom_id res chain seq x y z
N SER A 1 -5.90 30.42 -5.35
CA SER A 1 -5.59 30.08 -5.49
C SER A 1 -5.18 29.80 -6.03
N TRP A 2 -5.17 29.85 -6.19
CA TRP A 2 -4.69 29.41 -6.58
C TRP A 2 -4.66 28.57 -6.74
N GLY A 3 -4.75 28.31 -6.86
CA GLY A 3 -4.83 27.41 -6.68
C GLY A 3 -4.70 26.63 -6.64
N LEU A 4 -4.74 26.69 -6.51
CA LEU A 4 -4.68 26.06 -6.27
C LEU A 4 -4.64 25.66 -5.92
N LEU A 5 -4.65 25.84 -5.61
CA LEU A 5 -4.51 25.37 -5.07
C LEU A 5 -4.89 24.70 -4.42
N GLU A 6 -5.48 24.80 -4.29
CA GLU A 6 -6.01 24.10 -3.58
C GLU A 6 -6.09 22.74 -3.84
N GLY A 7 -6.66 22.01 -4.06
CA GLY A 7 -6.53 20.61 -4.29
C GLY A 7 -5.10 20.15 -4.38
N ASP A 8 -4.27 21.05 -4.30
CA ASP A 8 -2.84 20.79 -4.29
C ASP A 8 -2.44 20.43 -2.86
N SER A 9 -2.80 19.23 -2.48
CA SER A 9 -2.45 18.71 -1.17
C SER A 9 -0.95 18.49 -1.09
N ARG A 10 -0.35 18.94 -0.02
CA ARG A 10 1.04 18.63 0.29
C ARG A 10 1.21 17.27 0.96
N TYR A 11 0.11 16.61 1.21
CA TYR A 11 0.14 15.28 1.78
C TYR A 11 0.46 14.27 0.70
N SER A 12 1.34 13.33 0.99
CA SER A 12 1.70 12.27 0.06
C SER A 12 1.96 10.97 0.79
N LEU A 13 1.80 9.87 0.07
CA LEU A 13 2.11 8.53 0.55
C LEU A 13 3.24 7.98 -0.30
N GLN A 14 4.25 7.43 0.34
CA GLN A 14 5.36 6.77 -0.32
C GLN A 14 5.36 5.31 0.07
N LEU A 15 5.48 4.42 -0.92
CA LEU A 15 5.58 2.99 -0.70
C LEU A 15 6.99 2.50 -1.04
N SER A 16 7.47 1.56 -0.26
CA SER A 16 8.75 0.91 -0.52
C SER A 16 8.63 -0.58 -0.24
N ILE A 17 9.55 -1.36 -0.81
CA ILE A 17 9.59 -2.79 -0.60
C ILE A 17 11.00 -3.22 -0.22
N SER A 18 11.09 -4.22 0.64
CA SER A 18 12.37 -4.62 1.24
C SER A 18 13.34 -5.28 0.27
N GLY A 19 12.83 -5.93 -0.78
CA GLY A 19 13.64 -6.79 -1.63
C GLY A 19 13.88 -6.30 -3.05
N GLY A 20 13.49 -5.07 -3.41
CA GLY A 20 13.70 -4.55 -4.75
C GLY A 20 12.44 -4.57 -5.60
N GLU A 21 12.59 -4.39 -6.92
CA GLU A 21 11.47 -4.08 -7.78
C GLU A 21 10.98 -5.24 -8.64
N ALA A 22 11.59 -6.41 -8.56
CA ALA A 22 11.15 -7.57 -9.32
C ALA A 22 10.93 -8.75 -8.39
N PHE A 23 9.83 -9.47 -8.63
CA PHE A 23 9.49 -10.67 -7.87
C PHE A 23 9.88 -11.91 -8.67
N VAL A 24 10.54 -12.84 -8.01
CA VAL A 24 10.84 -14.15 -8.59
C VAL A 24 9.73 -15.12 -8.21
N ILE A 25 9.13 -15.75 -9.19
CA ILE A 25 8.07 -16.74 -8.94
C ILE A 25 8.61 -17.85 -8.01
N GLY A 26 7.88 -18.10 -6.93
CA GLY A 26 8.26 -19.10 -5.96
C GLY A 26 9.22 -18.62 -4.89
N GLY A 27 9.67 -17.36 -4.95
CA GLY A 27 10.65 -16.84 -4.02
C GLY A 27 10.33 -15.51 -3.37
N VAL A 28 9.11 -15.02 -3.52
CA VAL A 28 8.77 -13.73 -2.94
C VAL A 28 8.42 -13.87 -1.47
N ASP A 29 9.14 -13.14 -0.63
CA ASP A 29 8.84 -13.00 0.79
C ASP A 29 9.40 -11.65 1.23
N GLU A 30 8.61 -10.60 1.01
CA GLU A 30 9.04 -9.23 1.18
C GLU A 30 8.08 -8.48 2.08
N VAL A 31 8.50 -7.30 2.54
CA VAL A 31 7.64 -6.40 3.29
C VAL A 31 7.49 -5.11 2.48
N MET A 32 6.26 -4.74 2.21
CA MET A 32 5.94 -3.44 1.61
C MET A 32 5.45 -2.52 2.72
N SER A 33 6.02 -1.32 2.80
CA SER A 33 5.66 -0.38 3.85
C SER A 33 5.40 1.00 3.27
N GLY A 34 4.54 1.76 3.98
CA GLY A 34 4.16 3.10 3.60
C GLY A 34 4.57 4.13 4.63
N ARG A 35 4.88 5.33 4.13
CA ARG A 35 5.14 6.50 4.97
C ARG A 35 4.32 7.67 4.43
N ILE A 36 3.80 8.49 5.33
CA ILE A 36 2.96 9.63 4.98
C ILE A 36 3.74 10.91 5.28
N TYR A 37 3.71 11.81 4.32
CA TYR A 37 4.45 13.06 4.41
C TYR A 37 3.54 14.27 4.24
N PHE A 38 3.87 15.34 4.93
CA PHE A 38 3.38 16.67 4.59
C PHE A 38 4.57 17.47 4.08
N GLY A 39 4.61 17.73 2.78
CA GLY A 39 5.80 18.27 2.14
C GLY A 39 6.94 17.26 2.27
N THR A 40 8.00 17.64 2.96
CA THR A 40 9.14 16.76 3.24
C THR A 40 9.13 16.21 4.66
N THR A 41 8.13 16.55 5.46
CA THR A 41 8.04 16.13 6.85
C THR A 41 7.28 14.82 6.95
N ASP A 42 7.90 13.81 7.57
CA ASP A 42 7.25 12.52 7.82
C ASP A 42 6.27 12.68 8.99
N ILE A 43 5.00 12.50 8.70
CA ILE A 43 3.92 12.62 9.68
C ILE A 43 3.26 11.27 9.97
N THR A 44 3.86 10.17 9.57
CA THR A 44 3.26 8.84 9.64
C THR A 44 2.78 8.51 11.05
N ASP A 45 3.62 8.74 12.05
CA ASP A 45 3.29 8.36 13.42
C ASP A 45 2.10 9.17 13.95
N ASP A 46 2.04 10.45 13.64
CA ASP A 46 0.92 11.29 14.05
C ASP A 46 -0.38 10.86 13.38
N VAL A 47 -0.32 10.57 12.08
CA VAL A 47 -1.50 10.12 11.35
C VAL A 47 -1.99 8.79 11.88
N MET A 48 -1.09 7.85 12.09
CA MET A 48 -1.46 6.50 12.52
C MET A 48 -1.87 6.44 13.98
N ALA A 49 -1.53 7.43 14.79
CA ALA A 49 -1.99 7.52 16.18
C ALA A 49 -3.45 7.93 16.29
N ASP A 50 -4.03 8.50 15.24
CA ASP A 50 -5.42 8.94 15.25
C ASP A 50 -6.33 7.73 14.98
N ASP A 51 -7.27 7.47 15.89
CA ASP A 51 -8.17 6.33 15.77
C ASP A 51 -9.11 6.43 14.55
N ALA A 52 -9.31 7.63 14.03
CA ALA A 52 -10.17 7.84 12.86
C ALA A 52 -9.46 7.56 11.54
N THR A 53 -8.14 7.33 11.57
CA THR A 53 -7.39 7.01 10.36
C THR A 53 -7.76 5.63 9.84
N GLU A 54 -8.04 5.55 8.54
CA GLU A 54 -8.36 4.29 7.87
C GLU A 54 -7.35 4.00 6.77
N VAL A 55 -6.96 2.74 6.64
CA VAL A 55 -6.00 2.28 5.65
C VAL A 55 -6.63 1.17 4.83
N GLU A 56 -6.50 1.28 3.52
CA GLU A 56 -6.96 0.26 2.58
C GLU A 56 -5.82 -0.18 1.69
N TRP A 57 -5.77 -1.48 1.42
CA TRP A 57 -4.80 -2.04 0.49
C TRP A 57 -5.53 -2.82 -0.58
N PHE A 58 -5.05 -2.70 -1.82
CA PHE A 58 -5.61 -3.39 -2.98
C PHE A 58 -4.50 -4.04 -3.78
N ARG A 59 -4.82 -5.16 -4.41
CA ARG A 59 -3.92 -5.84 -5.34
C ARG A 59 -4.57 -5.90 -6.71
N ASN A 60 -3.79 -5.63 -7.75
CA ASN A 60 -4.21 -5.83 -9.12
C ASN A 60 -3.15 -6.69 -9.82
N SER A 61 -3.46 -7.96 -10.01
CA SER A 61 -2.56 -8.95 -10.62
C SER A 61 -3.06 -9.45 -11.97
N GLY A 62 -4.21 -8.93 -12.43
CA GLY A 62 -4.86 -9.43 -13.63
C GLY A 62 -5.79 -10.62 -13.37
N ASN A 63 -5.75 -11.22 -12.20
CA ASN A 63 -6.67 -12.28 -11.81
C ASN A 63 -7.73 -11.69 -10.89
N VAL A 64 -8.81 -11.20 -11.47
CA VAL A 64 -9.85 -10.46 -10.73
C VAL A 64 -10.45 -11.29 -9.59
N PRO A 65 -10.84 -12.56 -9.77
CA PRO A 65 -11.37 -13.34 -8.66
C PRO A 65 -10.40 -13.46 -7.48
N ALA A 66 -9.12 -13.69 -7.78
CA ALA A 66 -8.11 -13.80 -6.72
C ALA A 66 -7.85 -12.47 -6.05
N ASP A 67 -7.81 -11.38 -6.82
CA ASP A 67 -7.60 -10.05 -6.27
C ASP A 67 -8.74 -9.63 -5.35
N ASN A 68 -9.96 -10.01 -5.67
CA ASN A 68 -11.12 -9.72 -4.84
C ASN A 68 -11.09 -10.48 -3.51
N LEU A 69 -10.42 -11.60 -3.46
CA LEU A 69 -10.25 -12.38 -2.24
C LEU A 69 -9.01 -12.01 -1.45
N TRP A 70 -8.11 -11.25 -2.07
CA TRP A 70 -6.85 -10.90 -1.43
C TRP A 70 -7.09 -9.96 -0.25
N THR A 71 -6.46 -10.26 0.86
CA THR A 71 -6.42 -9.38 2.02
C THR A 71 -4.98 -9.24 2.49
N PRO A 72 -4.59 -8.03 2.91
CA PRO A 72 -3.23 -7.84 3.40
C PRO A 72 -3.02 -8.52 4.74
N GLU A 73 -1.79 -8.98 4.98
CA GLU A 73 -1.37 -9.40 6.30
C GLU A 73 -0.40 -8.37 6.85
N TYR A 74 -0.79 -7.72 7.93
CA TYR A 74 0.00 -6.64 8.51
C TYR A 74 1.20 -7.19 9.27
N VAL A 75 2.31 -6.46 9.21
CA VAL A 75 3.52 -6.80 9.95
C VAL A 75 3.39 -6.20 11.36
N ASP A 76 3.36 -7.08 12.37
CA ASP A 76 3.28 -6.67 13.78
C ASP A 76 2.12 -5.72 14.07
N GLY A 77 1.01 -5.90 13.36
CA GLY A 77 -0.17 -5.07 13.53
C GLY A 77 -0.08 -3.68 12.90
N ASN A 78 1.01 -3.38 12.22
CA ASN A 78 1.18 -2.09 11.54
C ASN A 78 0.42 -2.10 10.22
N ARG A 79 -0.63 -1.28 10.11
CA ARG A 79 -1.48 -1.23 8.93
C ARG A 79 -0.80 -0.63 7.70
N LEU A 80 0.37 -0.01 7.88
CA LEU A 80 1.17 0.52 6.77
C LEU A 80 2.34 -0.39 6.39
N ALA A 81 2.37 -1.61 6.91
CA ALA A 81 3.39 -2.60 6.53
C ALA A 81 2.73 -3.94 6.31
N ILE A 82 2.91 -4.52 5.15
CA ILE A 82 2.27 -5.78 4.78
C ILE A 82 3.29 -6.77 4.26
N HIS A 83 3.01 -8.05 4.50
CA HIS A 83 3.77 -9.14 3.90
C HIS A 83 3.34 -9.34 2.46
N ILE A 84 4.32 -9.48 1.57
CA ILE A 84 4.10 -9.79 0.16
C ILE A 84 4.80 -11.10 -0.13
N ASP A 85 4.04 -12.11 -0.52
CA ASP A 85 4.62 -13.38 -0.93
C ASP A 85 3.79 -14.00 -2.06
N ASN A 86 4.32 -15.04 -2.66
CA ASN A 86 3.64 -15.72 -3.75
C ASN A 86 3.21 -17.14 -3.41
N GLY A 87 3.20 -17.49 -2.14
CA GLY A 87 2.98 -18.86 -1.71
C GLY A 87 1.82 -19.07 -0.77
N ASN A 88 0.85 -18.17 -0.67
CA ASN A 88 -0.27 -18.29 0.27
C ASN A 88 0.16 -18.36 1.73
N GLN A 89 1.34 -17.88 2.04
CA GLN A 89 1.83 -17.93 3.41
C GLN A 89 1.22 -16.83 4.27
N HIS A 90 0.83 -15.74 3.65
CA HIS A 90 0.35 -14.54 4.33
C HIS A 90 -0.91 -14.05 3.66
N GLY A 91 -2.00 -14.04 4.41
CA GLY A 91 -3.27 -13.54 3.93
C GLY A 91 -3.95 -14.43 2.90
N VAL A 92 -5.20 -14.16 2.67
CA VAL A 92 -6.01 -14.88 1.69
C VAL A 92 -5.72 -14.33 0.30
N GLY A 93 -5.52 -15.22 -0.67
CA GLY A 93 -5.29 -14.81 -2.05
C GLY A 93 -3.90 -14.23 -2.32
N SER A 94 -2.93 -14.52 -1.48
CA SER A 94 -1.58 -13.96 -1.63
C SER A 94 -0.74 -14.64 -2.72
N ASP A 95 -1.19 -15.77 -3.23
CA ASP A 95 -0.43 -16.53 -4.21
C ASP A 95 -0.37 -15.83 -5.56
N PHE A 96 0.83 -15.64 -6.08
CA PHE A 96 1.06 -15.08 -7.41
C PHE A 96 1.28 -16.14 -8.49
N GLY A 97 1.30 -17.42 -8.14
CA GLY A 97 1.61 -18.48 -9.09
C GLY A 97 0.63 -18.60 -10.25
N PHE A 98 -0.52 -17.97 -10.10
CA PHE A 98 -1.59 -17.99 -11.09
C PHE A 98 -1.53 -16.83 -12.07
N VAL A 99 -0.61 -15.88 -11.85
CA VAL A 99 -0.79 -14.63 -12.51
C VAL A 99 0.15 -14.31 -13.59
N SER A 100 -0.20 -13.28 -14.16
CA SER A 100 0.41 -12.53 -15.19
C SER A 100 1.81 -12.09 -14.85
N LYS A 101 2.34 -11.25 -15.71
CA LYS A 101 3.73 -10.83 -15.66
C LYS A 101 3.97 -9.69 -14.68
N SER A 102 2.92 -9.13 -14.11
CA SER A 102 3.07 -7.98 -13.22
C SER A 102 1.96 -7.94 -12.18
N VAL A 103 2.24 -7.26 -11.09
CA VAL A 103 1.27 -7.03 -10.02
C VAL A 103 1.44 -5.59 -9.54
N ILE A 104 0.32 -4.94 -9.24
CA ILE A 104 0.31 -3.59 -8.69
C ILE A 104 -0.39 -3.64 -7.34
N PHE A 105 0.25 -3.05 -6.34
CA PHE A 105 -0.35 -2.86 -5.02
C PHE A 105 -0.69 -1.39 -4.85
N THR A 106 -1.85 -1.11 -4.30
CA THR A 106 -2.31 0.24 -3.99
C THR A 106 -2.57 0.34 -2.50
N CYS A 107 -2.02 1.36 -1.88
CA CYS A 107 -2.35 1.72 -0.50
C CYS A 107 -3.07 3.06 -0.52
N ARG A 108 -4.16 3.15 0.24
CA ARG A 108 -4.94 4.38 0.37
C ARG A 108 -5.19 4.65 1.83
N VAL A 109 -4.92 5.86 2.27
CA VAL A 109 -5.07 6.26 3.67
C VAL A 109 -5.98 7.48 3.74
N PHE A 110 -6.99 7.39 4.63
CA PHE A 110 -7.87 8.51 4.95
C PHE A 110 -7.59 8.94 6.38
N PHE A 111 -7.38 10.24 6.60
CA PHE A 111 -7.10 10.74 7.94
C PHE A 111 -7.65 12.15 8.12
N PRO A 112 -8.10 12.50 9.34
CA PRO A 112 -8.66 13.80 9.58
C PRO A 112 -7.57 14.85 9.83
N VAL A 113 -7.76 16.04 9.25
CA VAL A 113 -6.91 17.20 9.50
C VAL A 113 -7.82 18.41 9.65
N ASN A 114 -7.81 19.01 10.82
CA ASN A 114 -8.57 20.24 11.10
C ASN A 114 -10.05 20.11 10.71
N GLY A 115 -10.65 18.97 11.04
CA GLY A 115 -12.06 18.72 10.76
C GLY A 115 -12.36 18.33 9.33
N ARG A 116 -11.35 18.11 8.50
CA ARG A 116 -11.49 17.67 7.11
C ARG A 116 -10.84 16.32 6.94
N LEU A 117 -11.41 15.50 6.06
CA LEU A 117 -10.84 14.21 5.74
C LEU A 117 -9.88 14.36 4.57
N GLU A 118 -8.61 14.05 4.81
CA GLU A 118 -7.59 14.00 3.77
C GLU A 118 -7.44 12.56 3.27
N GLU A 119 -7.10 12.45 2.00
CA GLU A 119 -6.87 11.15 1.36
C GLU A 119 -5.53 11.18 0.66
N VAL A 120 -4.70 10.15 0.89
CA VAL A 120 -3.48 9.94 0.11
C VAL A 120 -3.48 8.52 -0.41
N ASP A 121 -2.94 8.33 -1.62
CA ASP A 121 -2.80 7.00 -2.17
C ASP A 121 -1.52 6.88 -2.98
N MET A 122 -1.08 5.65 -3.17
CA MET A 122 0.12 5.35 -3.96
C MET A 122 0.01 3.95 -4.51
N ASN A 123 0.49 3.79 -5.73
CA ASN A 123 0.58 2.48 -6.39
C ASN A 123 2.06 2.10 -6.50
N LEU A 124 2.35 0.82 -6.30
CA LEU A 124 3.69 0.30 -6.53
C LEU A 124 3.55 -1.01 -7.30
N GLY A 125 4.14 -1.03 -8.50
CA GLY A 125 4.04 -2.16 -9.39
C GLY A 125 5.35 -2.92 -9.50
N PHE A 126 5.23 -4.23 -9.75
CA PHE A 126 6.38 -5.12 -9.88
C PHE A 126 6.18 -6.06 -11.04
N ASP A 127 7.29 -6.37 -11.73
CA ASP A 127 7.31 -7.45 -12.71
C ASP A 127 7.59 -8.76 -11.97
N ILE A 128 6.92 -9.81 -12.42
CA ILE A 128 7.12 -11.16 -11.91
C ILE A 128 8.01 -11.90 -12.90
N VAL A 129 9.17 -12.27 -12.46
CA VAL A 129 10.18 -12.92 -13.30
C VAL A 129 10.46 -14.35 -12.87
#